data_d5a3dc65011ed5e7cd8a2b964d5aaa0c
#
_entry.id   d5a3dc65011ed5e7cd8a2b964d5aaa0c
#
_cell.length_a   1.000
_cell.length_b   1.000
_cell.length_c   1.000
_cell.angle_alpha   90.00
_cell.angle_beta   90.00
_cell.angle_gamma   90.00
#
_symmetry.space_group_name_H-M   'P 1'
#
loop_
_entity.id
_entity.type
_entity.pdbx_description
1 polymer ?
#
loop_
_entity_poly.entity_id
_entity_poly.type
_entity_poly.pdbx_seq_one_letter_code
_entity_poly.pdbx_strand_id
1 'polypeptide(L)'
;MITVKRVHIKNFRSIVEETIELSDFNCFVGKNDSGKSNVLKALNLFFNGKTDFNTELDFQSDYSKFAKTGKKQAKEIIISLDIVVPDTFKDRGEKQWKKVWRAEGLHSDNLSTLFNPGSKGITLLSRIQYLYIPAVKSNEYFKDLLSDVYTSMTKAANSALRELNSQYSKQLQTLTQGLSQQIQNVLNIHSAIQMPTNLNTLFRDLSFSTSDKFIKGIDLDHRGDGIKARHIPSILRYMQQNTEKSRPKNSIGGSYIWGFEEPENGVEYLSCFEMANEFYSYINDCQILITTHSPAFYTQSRNAQSMCFSVQKNEHGASKYIVESADLVNEMMGLMQLVAPFVQAVKEELIQQSHSAYHNLNIQLSEVMNIMRRADQQLDVKQVLSIIEQYSDALNMLDDYDHQRLNKPRGRKEVYQISYEECKGLISEMKFSAESDLFGNEKDDSFMGSIGNIYQSFGGQDLYPSVEEKAANLLYFVTKNHSFSDGNKRIAAAVFLYFLERNNMLFINGKKAIADHTLVAIIVMIAESHPDEKETMIRLVMNFLKP
;
A
#
# COMPACT_ATOMS: atom_id res chain seq x y z
N MET A 1 15.40 22.39 10.21
CA MET A 1 14.51 21.94 9.14
C MET A 1 13.19 22.72 9.27
N ILE A 2 12.56 23.10 8.18
CA ILE A 2 11.17 23.62 8.19
C ILE A 2 10.23 22.41 8.22
N THR A 3 9.20 22.50 9.03
CA THR A 3 8.10 21.54 9.05
C THR A 3 6.78 22.23 8.73
N VAL A 4 5.90 21.54 8.04
CA VAL A 4 4.52 21.96 7.85
C VAL A 4 3.73 21.51 9.07
N LYS A 5 3.19 22.47 9.80
CA LYS A 5 2.43 22.19 11.03
C LYS A 5 0.96 21.88 10.75
N ARG A 6 0.37 22.61 9.81
CA ARG A 6 -1.02 22.41 9.38
C ARG A 6 -1.16 22.58 7.88
N VAL A 7 -2.09 21.81 7.34
CA VAL A 7 -2.53 21.91 5.93
C VAL A 7 -4.00 22.25 5.92
N HIS A 8 -4.36 23.36 5.29
CA HIS A 8 -5.75 23.74 5.02
C HIS A 8 -6.04 23.47 3.56
N ILE A 9 -7.04 22.65 3.29
CA ILE A 9 -7.43 22.30 1.92
C ILE A 9 -8.92 22.63 1.75
N LYS A 10 -9.23 23.38 0.70
CA LYS A 10 -10.61 23.74 0.36
C LYS A 10 -10.92 23.45 -1.10
N ASN A 11 -12.03 22.78 -1.34
CA ASN A 11 -12.59 22.46 -2.64
C ASN A 11 -11.69 21.61 -3.55
N PHE A 12 -10.93 20.67 -3.00
CA PHE A 12 -10.06 19.80 -3.78
C PHE A 12 -10.56 18.35 -3.72
N ARG A 13 -10.93 17.79 -4.86
CA ARG A 13 -11.44 16.40 -5.04
C ARG A 13 -12.56 16.07 -4.05
N SER A 14 -12.36 15.12 -3.15
CA SER A 14 -13.37 14.77 -2.13
C SER A 14 -13.32 15.70 -0.89
N ILE A 15 -12.38 16.63 -0.82
CA ILE A 15 -12.23 17.56 0.31
C ILE A 15 -13.02 18.83 0.02
N VAL A 16 -13.99 19.15 0.87
CA VAL A 16 -14.73 20.43 0.80
C VAL A 16 -13.96 21.50 1.56
N GLU A 17 -13.68 21.29 2.83
CA GLU A 17 -12.86 22.16 3.67
C GLU A 17 -12.36 21.36 4.87
N GLU A 18 -11.05 21.18 4.95
CA GLU A 18 -10.39 20.45 6.04
C GLU A 18 -9.14 21.16 6.49
N THR A 19 -8.89 21.08 7.79
CA THR A 19 -7.66 21.54 8.44
C THR A 19 -7.03 20.35 9.13
N ILE A 20 -5.82 20.00 8.72
CA ILE A 20 -5.11 18.80 9.16
C ILE A 20 -3.85 19.25 9.89
N GLU A 21 -3.75 18.97 11.18
CA GLU A 21 -2.52 19.17 11.95
C GLU A 21 -1.55 18.04 11.63
N LEU A 22 -0.28 18.37 11.41
CA LEU A 22 0.75 17.41 11.04
C LEU A 22 1.85 17.35 12.09
N SER A 23 2.37 16.13 12.29
CA SER A 23 3.59 15.83 13.05
C SER A 23 4.74 15.49 12.08
N ASP A 24 5.84 14.95 12.59
CA ASP A 24 6.98 14.56 11.76
C ASP A 24 6.68 13.26 10.99
N PHE A 25 5.85 12.37 11.55
CA PHE A 25 5.35 11.16 10.89
C PHE A 25 3.82 11.12 10.92
N ASN A 26 3.19 10.98 9.75
CA ASN A 26 1.73 11.06 9.61
C ASN A 26 1.19 9.90 8.78
N CYS A 27 0.25 9.14 9.34
CA CYS A 27 -0.44 8.06 8.65
C CYS A 27 -1.89 8.41 8.37
N PHE A 28 -2.32 8.27 7.14
CA PHE A 28 -3.72 8.42 6.71
C PHE A 28 -4.30 7.04 6.41
N VAL A 29 -5.25 6.60 7.21
CA VAL A 29 -5.83 5.25 7.18
C VAL A 29 -7.33 5.34 6.92
N GLY A 30 -7.89 4.38 6.22
CA GLY A 30 -9.34 4.34 5.94
C GLY A 30 -9.66 3.43 4.76
N LYS A 31 -10.94 3.23 4.49
CA LYS A 31 -11.41 2.40 3.38
C LYS A 31 -10.91 2.91 2.02
N ASN A 32 -10.93 2.03 1.01
CA ASN A 32 -10.69 2.47 -0.36
C ASN A 32 -11.67 3.59 -0.72
N ASP A 33 -11.21 4.52 -1.55
CA ASP A 33 -11.99 5.69 -2.00
C ASP A 33 -12.46 6.64 -0.88
N SER A 34 -11.93 6.52 0.35
CA SER A 34 -12.25 7.48 1.42
C SER A 34 -11.60 8.85 1.23
N GLY A 35 -10.64 8.95 0.32
CA GLY A 35 -9.92 10.20 0.01
C GLY A 35 -8.56 10.35 0.71
N LYS A 36 -7.98 9.26 1.24
CA LYS A 36 -6.65 9.26 1.90
C LYS A 36 -5.57 9.99 1.11
N SER A 37 -5.46 9.65 -0.18
CA SER A 37 -4.44 10.21 -1.08
C SER A 37 -4.65 11.69 -1.40
N ASN A 38 -5.82 12.25 -1.19
CA ASN A 38 -6.10 13.61 -1.61
C ASN A 38 -5.30 14.67 -0.84
N VAL A 39 -4.89 14.39 0.41
CA VAL A 39 -3.96 15.27 1.14
C VAL A 39 -2.59 15.28 0.49
N LEU A 40 -2.04 14.09 0.14
CA LEU A 40 -0.75 13.99 -0.52
C LEU A 40 -0.77 14.65 -1.90
N LYS A 41 -1.86 14.47 -2.65
CA LYS A 41 -2.06 15.06 -3.98
C LYS A 41 -2.27 16.58 -3.90
N ALA A 42 -2.90 17.09 -2.86
CA ALA A 42 -3.01 18.52 -2.61
C ALA A 42 -1.64 19.15 -2.32
N LEU A 43 -0.79 18.47 -1.53
CA LEU A 43 0.58 18.90 -1.30
C LEU A 43 1.43 18.83 -2.58
N ASN A 44 1.21 17.79 -3.40
CA ASN A 44 1.88 17.70 -4.70
C ASN A 44 1.48 18.86 -5.64
N LEU A 45 0.21 19.21 -5.68
CA LEU A 45 -0.26 20.40 -6.40
C LEU A 45 0.38 21.68 -5.85
N PHE A 46 0.46 21.80 -4.52
CA PHE A 46 1.01 22.98 -3.86
C PHE A 46 2.50 23.19 -4.17
N PHE A 47 3.32 22.14 -4.04
CA PHE A 47 4.78 22.26 -4.19
C PHE A 47 5.27 22.05 -5.64
N ASN A 48 4.66 21.12 -6.36
CA ASN A 48 5.15 20.66 -7.67
C ASN A 48 4.25 21.07 -8.85
N GLY A 49 3.07 21.64 -8.58
CA GLY A 49 2.09 22.01 -9.62
C GLY A 49 1.37 20.82 -10.27
N LYS A 50 1.51 19.60 -9.69
CA LYS A 50 0.96 18.35 -10.22
C LYS A 50 -0.01 17.72 -9.23
N THR A 51 -1.08 17.09 -9.71
CA THR A 51 -2.08 16.44 -8.87
C THR A 51 -1.82 14.94 -8.67
N ASP A 52 -0.98 14.35 -9.52
CA ASP A 52 -0.50 12.97 -9.43
C ASP A 52 0.88 12.85 -10.09
N PHE A 53 1.44 11.63 -10.18
CA PHE A 53 2.68 11.40 -10.94
C PHE A 53 2.46 11.78 -12.41
N ASN A 54 3.25 12.74 -12.90
CA ASN A 54 3.20 13.29 -14.26
C ASN A 54 1.82 13.82 -14.71
N THR A 55 0.92 14.15 -13.77
CA THR A 55 -0.42 14.66 -14.07
C THR A 55 -0.56 16.09 -13.60
N GLU A 56 -0.89 16.99 -14.50
CA GLU A 56 -1.18 18.40 -14.19
C GLU A 56 -2.59 18.57 -13.63
N LEU A 57 -2.87 19.74 -13.07
CA LEU A 57 -4.20 20.08 -12.55
C LEU A 57 -5.23 20.12 -13.70
N ASP A 58 -6.24 19.28 -13.62
CA ASP A 58 -7.50 19.46 -14.35
C ASP A 58 -8.55 20.06 -13.42
N PHE A 59 -8.77 21.36 -13.53
CA PHE A 59 -9.64 22.08 -12.62
C PHE A 59 -11.08 21.53 -12.59
N GLN A 60 -11.58 20.96 -13.70
CA GLN A 60 -12.95 20.45 -13.75
C GLN A 60 -13.11 19.14 -12.97
N SER A 61 -12.12 18.26 -13.05
CA SER A 61 -12.13 16.98 -12.35
C SER A 61 -11.60 17.10 -10.92
N ASP A 62 -10.65 18.01 -10.67
CA ASP A 62 -10.02 18.17 -9.35
C ASP A 62 -10.79 19.14 -8.42
N TYR A 63 -11.68 19.98 -8.96
CA TYR A 63 -12.58 20.80 -8.13
C TYR A 63 -13.62 19.93 -7.44
N SER A 64 -13.80 20.12 -6.14
CA SER A 64 -14.69 19.27 -5.35
C SER A 64 -16.15 19.30 -5.83
N LYS A 65 -16.66 18.12 -6.19
CA LYS A 65 -18.07 17.93 -6.58
C LYS A 65 -19.04 18.14 -5.41
N PHE A 66 -18.53 18.12 -4.19
CA PHE A 66 -19.28 18.32 -2.95
C PHE A 66 -19.31 19.79 -2.51
N ALA A 67 -18.53 20.66 -3.17
CA ALA A 67 -18.45 22.08 -2.82
C ALA A 67 -19.75 22.83 -3.21
N LYS A 68 -20.29 23.58 -2.27
CA LYS A 68 -21.44 24.48 -2.51
C LYS A 68 -20.90 25.86 -2.86
N THR A 69 -21.02 26.26 -4.11
CA THR A 69 -20.61 27.59 -4.59
C THR A 69 -21.83 28.48 -4.76
N GLY A 70 -21.81 29.68 -4.17
CA GLY A 70 -22.87 30.68 -4.36
C GLY A 70 -22.91 31.19 -5.81
N LYS A 71 -24.09 31.59 -6.31
CA LYS A 71 -24.34 32.00 -7.71
C LYS A 71 -23.41 33.10 -8.27
N LYS A 72 -22.67 33.84 -7.42
CA LYS A 72 -21.76 34.93 -7.79
C LYS A 72 -20.31 34.73 -7.30
N GLN A 73 -19.97 33.56 -6.75
CA GLN A 73 -18.63 33.29 -6.25
C GLN A 73 -17.82 32.51 -7.31
N ALA A 74 -16.56 32.91 -7.50
CA ALA A 74 -15.65 32.15 -8.33
C ALA A 74 -15.36 30.77 -7.69
N LYS A 75 -15.30 29.75 -8.52
CA LYS A 75 -14.84 28.42 -8.07
C LYS A 75 -13.35 28.48 -7.85
N GLU A 76 -12.90 28.12 -6.65
CA GLU A 76 -11.51 28.19 -6.24
C GLU A 76 -11.12 26.93 -5.49
N ILE A 77 -9.96 26.37 -5.84
CA ILE A 77 -9.24 25.40 -5.00
C ILE A 77 -8.25 26.21 -4.17
N ILE A 78 -8.28 26.06 -2.85
CA ILE A 78 -7.41 26.79 -1.93
C ILE A 78 -6.62 25.78 -1.12
N ILE A 79 -5.30 25.94 -1.10
CA ILE A 79 -4.42 25.18 -0.22
C ILE A 79 -3.55 26.17 0.53
N SER A 80 -3.51 26.03 1.86
CA SER A 80 -2.67 26.86 2.73
C SER A 80 -1.87 25.98 3.66
N LEU A 81 -0.61 26.33 3.88
CA LEU A 81 0.30 25.64 4.76
C LEU A 81 0.71 26.55 5.90
N ASP A 82 0.50 26.14 7.14
CA ASP A 82 1.09 26.81 8.29
C ASP A 82 2.46 26.19 8.54
N ILE A 83 3.49 27.01 8.40
CA ILE A 83 4.89 26.60 8.39
C ILE A 83 5.59 27.24 9.58
N VAL A 84 6.40 26.47 10.29
CA VAL A 84 7.23 26.99 11.37
C VAL A 84 8.61 27.33 10.85
N VAL A 85 8.92 28.61 10.87
CA VAL A 85 10.26 29.13 10.54
C VAL A 85 11.14 29.04 11.79
N PRO A 86 12.33 28.39 11.72
CA PRO A 86 13.20 28.20 12.88
C PRO A 86 13.64 29.50 13.55
N ASP A 87 13.89 29.47 14.86
CA ASP A 87 14.30 30.64 15.67
C ASP A 87 15.62 31.27 15.25
N THR A 88 16.43 30.56 14.48
CA THR A 88 17.69 31.07 13.90
C THR A 88 17.49 32.13 12.81
N PHE A 89 16.24 32.30 12.34
CA PHE A 89 15.89 33.27 11.29
C PHE A 89 15.27 34.54 11.87
N LYS A 90 15.54 35.67 11.22
CA LYS A 90 15.05 36.99 11.64
C LYS A 90 13.51 37.07 11.64
N ASP A 91 12.86 36.41 10.67
CA ASP A 91 11.39 36.35 10.54
C ASP A 91 10.84 35.00 11.07
N ARG A 92 11.31 34.60 12.24
CA ARG A 92 10.90 33.36 12.94
C ARG A 92 9.40 33.31 13.23
N GLY A 93 8.95 32.10 13.57
CA GLY A 93 7.57 31.82 13.99
C GLY A 93 6.70 31.26 12.88
N GLU A 94 5.42 31.19 13.16
CA GLU A 94 4.44 30.57 12.27
C GLU A 94 4.09 31.50 11.12
N LYS A 95 4.08 30.98 9.88
CA LYS A 95 3.73 31.69 8.65
C LYS A 95 2.73 30.88 7.85
N GLN A 96 1.72 31.53 7.29
CA GLN A 96 0.73 30.87 6.44
C GLN A 96 1.03 31.13 4.96
N TRP A 97 1.49 30.10 4.26
CA TRP A 97 1.72 30.15 2.81
C TRP A 97 0.50 29.63 2.09
N LYS A 98 -0.16 30.47 1.28
CA LYS A 98 -1.44 30.20 0.63
C LYS A 98 -1.32 30.29 -0.89
N LYS A 99 -1.88 29.28 -1.56
CA LYS A 99 -2.06 29.29 -3.01
C LYS A 99 -3.53 29.07 -3.36
N VAL A 100 -3.98 29.73 -4.43
CA VAL A 100 -5.34 29.63 -4.94
C VAL A 100 -5.30 29.31 -6.42
N TRP A 101 -6.06 28.30 -6.83
CA TRP A 101 -6.22 27.93 -8.23
C TRP A 101 -7.64 28.19 -8.70
N ARG A 102 -7.78 28.62 -9.94
CA ARG A 102 -9.03 28.77 -10.70
C ARG A 102 -8.95 27.97 -11.99
N ALA A 103 -9.98 28.06 -12.82
CA ALA A 103 -10.03 27.32 -14.09
C ALA A 103 -8.83 27.62 -15.02
N GLU A 104 -8.27 28.82 -14.92
CA GLU A 104 -7.11 29.27 -15.71
C GLU A 104 -5.75 28.83 -15.13
N GLY A 105 -5.74 28.11 -14.00
CA GLY A 105 -4.54 27.67 -13.31
C GLY A 105 -4.28 28.39 -11.98
N LEU A 106 -3.01 28.56 -11.61
CA LEU A 106 -2.62 29.26 -10.36
C LEU A 106 -3.00 30.72 -10.43
N HIS A 107 -3.98 31.12 -9.61
CA HIS A 107 -4.50 32.49 -9.57
C HIS A 107 -3.73 33.40 -8.62
N SER A 108 -3.34 32.91 -7.45
CA SER A 108 -2.56 33.69 -6.48
C SER A 108 -1.64 32.80 -5.64
N ASP A 109 -0.49 33.38 -5.28
CA ASP A 109 0.50 32.82 -4.35
C ASP A 109 1.02 33.98 -3.49
N ASN A 110 0.85 33.88 -2.17
CA ASN A 110 1.27 34.94 -1.25
C ASN A 110 2.73 34.84 -0.80
N LEU A 111 3.55 33.97 -1.41
CA LEU A 111 4.94 33.73 -1.02
C LEU A 111 5.75 35.04 -0.91
N SER A 112 5.57 35.94 -1.87
CA SER A 112 6.32 37.22 -1.93
C SER A 112 5.99 38.17 -0.78
N THR A 113 4.83 38.03 -0.15
CA THR A 113 4.35 38.90 0.93
C THR A 113 4.52 38.32 2.33
N LEU A 114 4.98 37.04 2.45
CA LEU A 114 5.13 36.35 3.73
C LEU A 114 6.25 36.91 4.62
N PHE A 115 7.25 37.52 3.99
CA PHE A 115 8.46 37.97 4.65
C PHE A 115 8.77 39.42 4.33
N ASN A 116 9.45 40.06 5.27
CA ASN A 116 9.89 41.43 5.06
C ASN A 116 10.91 41.55 3.90
N PRO A 117 10.95 42.66 3.17
CA PRO A 117 11.94 42.87 2.13
C PRO A 117 13.38 42.67 2.64
N GLY A 118 14.17 41.92 1.87
CA GLY A 118 15.55 41.58 2.23
C GLY A 118 15.70 40.39 3.19
N SER A 119 14.60 39.76 3.61
CA SER A 119 14.62 38.51 4.37
C SER A 119 15.08 37.33 3.51
N LYS A 120 15.78 36.37 4.14
CA LYS A 120 16.10 35.07 3.52
C LYS A 120 14.94 34.06 3.57
N GLY A 121 13.76 34.45 4.09
CA GLY A 121 12.62 33.57 4.29
C GLY A 121 12.10 32.97 2.98
N ILE A 122 12.00 33.76 1.90
CA ILE A 122 11.60 33.25 0.58
C ILE A 122 12.59 32.18 0.08
N THR A 123 13.91 32.44 0.22
CA THR A 123 14.94 31.45 -0.15
C THR A 123 14.83 30.18 0.69
N LEU A 124 14.43 30.31 1.95
CA LEU A 124 14.23 29.17 2.85
C LEU A 124 13.05 28.32 2.39
N LEU A 125 11.90 28.93 2.06
CA LEU A 125 10.71 28.20 1.58
C LEU A 125 10.92 27.59 0.20
N SER A 126 11.66 28.26 -0.70
CA SER A 126 11.98 27.71 -2.04
C SER A 126 12.88 26.47 -1.99
N ARG A 127 13.44 26.14 -0.82
CA ARG A 127 14.25 24.93 -0.59
C ARG A 127 13.47 23.79 0.05
N ILE A 128 12.18 23.94 0.27
CA ILE A 128 11.32 22.83 0.63
C ILE A 128 11.15 21.95 -0.60
N GLN A 129 11.45 20.67 -0.47
CA GLN A 129 11.28 19.66 -1.51
C GLN A 129 10.21 18.68 -1.06
N TYR A 130 9.10 18.66 -1.77
CA TYR A 130 8.05 17.67 -1.60
C TYR A 130 8.26 16.55 -2.63
N LEU A 131 8.53 15.36 -2.13
CA LEU A 131 8.72 14.16 -2.94
C LEU A 131 7.44 13.33 -2.86
N TYR A 132 6.72 13.27 -3.97
CA TYR A 132 5.49 12.49 -4.09
C TYR A 132 5.77 11.13 -4.71
N ILE A 133 5.40 10.06 -4.01
CA ILE A 133 5.57 8.68 -4.43
C ILE A 133 4.18 8.08 -4.62
N PRO A 134 3.78 7.74 -5.87
CA PRO A 134 2.45 7.22 -6.17
C PRO A 134 2.26 5.78 -5.66
N ALA A 135 1.00 5.35 -5.52
CA ALA A 135 0.67 3.98 -5.13
C ALA A 135 1.19 2.95 -6.15
N VAL A 136 1.04 3.24 -7.44
CA VAL A 136 1.59 2.41 -8.52
C VAL A 136 2.96 2.93 -8.93
N LYS A 137 4.01 2.15 -8.61
CA LYS A 137 5.39 2.47 -8.92
C LYS A 137 5.75 1.88 -10.28
N SER A 138 5.38 2.59 -11.36
CA SER A 138 5.63 2.17 -12.75
C SER A 138 7.12 2.20 -13.11
N ASN A 139 7.52 1.52 -14.19
CA ASN A 139 8.87 1.60 -14.73
C ASN A 139 9.24 3.05 -15.11
N GLU A 140 8.28 3.86 -15.56
CA GLU A 140 8.51 5.27 -15.85
C GLU A 140 8.86 6.06 -14.59
N TYR A 141 8.19 5.79 -13.47
CA TYR A 141 8.53 6.37 -12.17
C TYR A 141 9.98 6.07 -11.78
N PHE A 142 10.44 4.81 -11.93
CA PHE A 142 11.83 4.44 -11.63
C PHE A 142 12.83 5.12 -12.55
N LYS A 143 12.53 5.28 -13.84
CA LYS A 143 13.36 6.01 -14.80
C LYS A 143 13.50 7.49 -14.41
N ASP A 144 12.42 8.14 -14.00
CA ASP A 144 12.46 9.51 -13.53
C ASP A 144 13.25 9.62 -12.22
N LEU A 145 13.07 8.68 -11.30
CA LEU A 145 13.82 8.62 -10.05
C LEU A 145 15.35 8.48 -10.30
N LEU A 146 15.78 7.68 -11.27
CA LEU A 146 17.19 7.57 -11.66
C LEU A 146 17.74 8.86 -12.26
N SER A 147 16.92 9.56 -13.05
CA SER A 147 17.26 10.90 -13.54
C SER A 147 17.48 11.91 -12.41
N ASP A 148 16.65 11.83 -11.36
CA ASP A 148 16.79 12.67 -10.16
C ASP A 148 18.02 12.30 -9.33
N VAL A 149 18.38 11.01 -9.24
CA VAL A 149 19.65 10.55 -8.65
C VAL A 149 20.82 11.21 -9.35
N TYR A 150 20.85 11.18 -10.68
CA TYR A 150 21.91 11.85 -11.46
C TYR A 150 21.97 13.35 -11.16
N THR A 151 20.83 14.01 -11.13
CA THR A 151 20.76 15.46 -10.82
C THR A 151 21.33 15.75 -9.43
N SER A 152 21.05 14.90 -8.44
CA SER A 152 21.62 15.05 -7.09
C SER A 152 23.14 14.83 -7.07
N MET A 153 23.62 13.83 -7.82
CA MET A 153 25.05 13.53 -7.95
C MET A 153 25.82 14.63 -8.66
N THR A 154 25.24 15.23 -9.72
CA THR A 154 25.90 16.33 -10.45
C THR A 154 25.99 17.60 -9.63
N LYS A 155 25.06 17.83 -8.72
CA LYS A 155 25.15 18.91 -7.73
C LYS A 155 26.28 18.68 -6.73
N ALA A 156 26.46 17.42 -6.30
CA ALA A 156 27.47 17.03 -5.29
C ALA A 156 28.89 16.91 -5.86
N ALA A 157 29.03 16.36 -7.06
CA ALA A 157 30.31 15.99 -7.67
C ALA A 157 30.73 16.97 -8.77
N ASN A 158 30.74 18.27 -8.47
CA ASN A 158 30.85 19.36 -9.44
C ASN A 158 32.07 19.30 -10.42
N SER A 159 33.06 18.44 -10.20
CA SER A 159 34.22 18.29 -11.07
C SER A 159 34.26 16.96 -11.82
N ALA A 160 34.12 15.84 -11.14
CA ALA A 160 34.38 14.52 -11.73
C ALA A 160 33.39 14.14 -12.85
N LEU A 161 32.08 14.36 -12.67
CA LEU A 161 31.11 14.06 -13.72
C LEU A 161 31.16 15.02 -14.89
N ARG A 162 31.52 16.28 -14.66
CA ARG A 162 31.76 17.26 -15.75
C ARG A 162 33.00 16.91 -16.55
N GLU A 163 34.04 16.45 -15.88
CA GLU A 163 35.28 16.02 -16.50
C GLU A 163 35.08 14.76 -17.35
N LEU A 164 34.38 13.76 -16.80
CA LEU A 164 33.96 12.56 -17.54
C LEU A 164 33.12 12.93 -18.78
N ASN A 165 32.19 13.85 -18.64
CA ASN A 165 31.36 14.32 -19.74
C ASN A 165 32.17 15.00 -20.84
N SER A 166 33.16 15.81 -20.46
CA SER A 166 34.09 16.47 -21.37
C SER A 166 34.95 15.46 -22.12
N GLN A 167 35.50 14.46 -21.39
CA GLN A 167 36.29 13.39 -21.97
C GLN A 167 35.49 12.54 -22.95
N TYR A 168 34.26 12.15 -22.57
CA TYR A 168 33.37 11.39 -23.44
C TYR A 168 32.98 12.17 -24.70
N SER A 169 32.68 13.48 -24.58
CA SER A 169 32.40 14.36 -25.72
C SER A 169 33.59 14.42 -26.71
N LYS A 170 34.81 14.54 -26.19
CA LYS A 170 36.02 14.56 -27.05
C LYS A 170 36.24 13.23 -27.77
N GLN A 171 36.02 12.11 -27.08
CA GLN A 171 36.16 10.79 -27.70
C GLN A 171 35.06 10.59 -28.76
N LEU A 172 33.82 10.97 -28.49
CA LEU A 172 32.73 10.89 -29.48
C LEU A 172 33.04 11.71 -30.74
N GLN A 173 33.54 12.95 -30.58
CA GLN A 173 33.96 13.78 -31.71
C GLN A 173 35.06 13.12 -32.52
N THR A 174 36.05 12.50 -31.84
CA THR A 174 37.14 11.78 -32.53
C THR A 174 36.61 10.57 -33.31
N LEU A 175 35.72 9.78 -32.72
CA LEU A 175 35.12 8.61 -33.36
C LEU A 175 34.25 9.00 -34.56
N THR A 176 33.61 10.19 -34.52
CA THR A 176 32.70 10.66 -35.58
C THR A 176 33.38 11.61 -36.57
N GLN A 177 34.70 11.80 -36.49
CA GLN A 177 35.43 12.69 -37.35
C GLN A 177 35.29 12.38 -38.86
N GLY A 178 35.24 11.06 -39.20
CA GLY A 178 35.01 10.60 -40.56
C GLY A 178 33.68 11.05 -41.13
N LEU A 179 32.61 11.00 -40.32
CA LEU A 179 31.28 11.48 -40.69
C LEU A 179 31.28 13.01 -40.90
N SER A 180 31.92 13.75 -40.00
CA SER A 180 32.06 15.20 -40.10
C SER A 180 32.78 15.62 -41.39
N GLN A 181 33.82 14.88 -41.76
CA GLN A 181 34.58 15.12 -42.98
C GLN A 181 33.77 14.80 -44.25
N GLN A 182 32.99 13.71 -44.25
CA GLN A 182 32.09 13.37 -45.37
C GLN A 182 31.04 14.47 -45.58
N ILE A 183 30.43 14.98 -44.51
CA ILE A 183 29.44 16.06 -44.56
C ILE A 183 30.07 17.33 -45.11
N GLN A 184 31.28 17.68 -44.63
CA GLN A 184 32.01 18.83 -45.08
C GLN A 184 32.36 18.78 -46.58
N ASN A 185 32.77 17.61 -47.07
CA ASN A 185 33.10 17.39 -48.47
C ASN A 185 31.88 17.51 -49.42
N VAL A 186 30.69 17.13 -48.95
CA VAL A 186 29.46 17.15 -49.76
C VAL A 186 28.74 18.48 -49.64
N LEU A 187 28.62 19.01 -48.45
CA LEU A 187 27.79 20.20 -48.17
C LEU A 187 28.59 21.50 -47.93
N ASN A 188 29.91 21.40 -47.84
CA ASN A 188 30.80 22.51 -47.46
C ASN A 188 30.39 23.16 -46.12
N ILE A 189 29.85 22.37 -45.21
CA ILE A 189 29.41 22.77 -43.87
C ILE A 189 30.16 21.96 -42.84
N HIS A 190 30.73 22.59 -41.83
CA HIS A 190 31.34 21.89 -40.71
C HIS A 190 30.25 21.41 -39.74
N SER A 191 30.12 20.10 -39.58
CA SER A 191 29.16 19.45 -38.68
C SER A 191 29.87 18.56 -37.71
N ALA A 192 29.48 18.62 -36.45
CA ALA A 192 30.01 17.72 -35.40
C ALA A 192 28.87 17.22 -34.51
N ILE A 193 28.96 15.99 -34.08
CA ILE A 193 28.03 15.45 -33.08
C ILE A 193 28.38 16.08 -31.72
N GLN A 194 27.40 16.67 -31.08
CA GLN A 194 27.53 17.26 -29.76
C GLN A 194 26.78 16.44 -28.73
N MET A 195 27.40 16.25 -27.59
CA MET A 195 26.72 15.66 -26.44
C MET A 195 25.77 16.69 -25.80
N PRO A 196 24.61 16.25 -25.31
CA PRO A 196 23.77 17.12 -24.50
C PRO A 196 24.55 17.57 -23.26
N THR A 197 24.36 18.82 -22.87
CA THR A 197 24.96 19.40 -21.67
C THR A 197 24.46 18.73 -20.38
N ASN A 198 23.34 18.02 -20.48
CA ASN A 198 22.69 17.30 -19.40
C ASN A 198 22.50 15.83 -19.81
N LEU A 199 23.06 14.89 -19.00
CA LEU A 199 22.96 13.46 -19.24
C LEU A 199 21.76 12.81 -18.53
N ASN A 200 20.78 13.56 -18.05
CA ASN A 200 19.60 13.04 -17.37
C ASN A 200 18.90 11.95 -18.17
N THR A 201 18.78 12.12 -19.48
CA THR A 201 18.18 11.12 -20.39
C THR A 201 18.96 9.80 -20.40
N LEU A 202 20.27 9.85 -20.38
CA LEU A 202 21.10 8.65 -20.28
C LEU A 202 20.89 7.91 -18.94
N PHE A 203 20.74 8.67 -17.85
CA PHE A 203 20.48 8.07 -16.54
C PHE A 203 19.06 7.50 -16.40
N ARG A 204 18.09 7.99 -17.15
CA ARG A 204 16.75 7.37 -17.25
C ARG A 204 16.78 5.97 -17.84
N ASP A 205 17.75 5.68 -18.70
CA ASP A 205 17.90 4.39 -19.37
C ASP A 205 18.85 3.43 -18.61
N LEU A 206 19.40 3.85 -17.46
CA LEU A 206 20.14 2.97 -16.57
C LEU A 206 19.18 2.14 -15.72
N SER A 207 19.68 0.98 -15.26
CA SER A 207 18.97 0.13 -14.32
C SER A 207 19.88 -0.25 -13.15
N PHE A 208 19.29 -0.69 -12.05
CA PHE A 208 20.04 -1.29 -10.95
C PHE A 208 20.28 -2.76 -11.24
N SER A 209 21.54 -3.18 -11.30
CA SER A 209 21.89 -4.60 -11.28
C SER A 209 21.86 -5.09 -9.82
N THR A 210 20.98 -6.03 -9.53
CA THR A 210 20.78 -6.58 -8.18
C THR A 210 21.35 -7.99 -8.06
N SER A 211 21.91 -8.31 -6.90
CA SER A 211 22.41 -9.64 -6.60
C SER A 211 22.02 -10.04 -5.17
N ASP A 212 21.68 -11.31 -4.98
CA ASP A 212 21.44 -11.92 -3.67
C ASP A 212 22.24 -13.23 -3.52
N LYS A 213 21.90 -14.02 -2.50
CA LYS A 213 22.58 -15.32 -2.22
C LYS A 213 22.50 -16.30 -3.40
N PHE A 214 21.44 -16.24 -4.18
CA PHE A 214 21.09 -17.26 -5.18
C PHE A 214 21.29 -16.77 -6.61
N ILE A 215 21.08 -15.48 -6.85
CA ILE A 215 21.01 -14.90 -8.19
C ILE A 215 21.90 -13.66 -8.27
N LYS A 216 22.72 -13.58 -9.32
CA LYS A 216 23.64 -12.46 -9.55
C LYS A 216 23.33 -11.73 -10.85
N GLY A 217 23.41 -10.41 -10.80
CA GLY A 217 23.38 -9.57 -12.00
C GLY A 217 22.00 -9.49 -12.68
N ILE A 218 20.90 -9.53 -11.92
CA ILE A 218 19.55 -9.32 -12.47
C ILE A 218 19.19 -7.85 -12.37
N ASP A 219 18.68 -7.29 -13.45
CA ASP A 219 18.13 -5.95 -13.46
C ASP A 219 16.95 -5.82 -12.49
N LEU A 220 16.88 -4.70 -11.80
CA LEU A 220 15.80 -4.40 -10.85
C LEU A 220 14.42 -4.50 -11.51
N ASP A 221 14.31 -4.17 -12.80
CA ASP A 221 13.06 -4.27 -13.57
C ASP A 221 12.52 -5.70 -13.66
N HIS A 222 13.40 -6.71 -13.55
CA HIS A 222 13.03 -8.14 -13.53
C HIS A 222 12.82 -8.69 -12.12
N ARG A 223 12.96 -7.86 -11.08
CA ARG A 223 12.63 -8.23 -9.69
C ARG A 223 11.15 -8.00 -9.39
N GLY A 224 10.65 -8.69 -8.39
CA GLY A 224 9.28 -8.47 -7.89
C GLY A 224 9.07 -7.03 -7.38
N ASP A 225 7.84 -6.55 -7.47
CA ASP A 225 7.48 -5.15 -7.15
C ASP A 225 7.81 -4.77 -5.71
N GLY A 226 7.77 -5.71 -4.76
CA GLY A 226 8.18 -5.47 -3.37
C GLY A 226 9.65 -5.10 -3.23
N ILE A 227 10.55 -5.77 -3.97
CA ILE A 227 11.97 -5.43 -3.98
C ILE A 227 12.18 -4.04 -4.60
N LYS A 228 11.49 -3.75 -5.71
CA LYS A 228 11.52 -2.42 -6.33
C LYS A 228 11.06 -1.34 -5.35
N ALA A 229 9.92 -1.53 -4.69
CA ALA A 229 9.38 -0.58 -3.73
C ALA A 229 10.34 -0.30 -2.57
N ARG A 230 11.05 -1.32 -2.07
CA ARG A 230 12.02 -1.19 -0.98
C ARG A 230 13.30 -0.42 -1.38
N HIS A 231 13.61 -0.27 -2.66
CA HIS A 231 14.73 0.57 -3.10
C HIS A 231 14.44 2.07 -2.97
N ILE A 232 13.17 2.47 -3.08
CA ILE A 232 12.77 3.87 -3.16
C ILE A 232 13.22 4.69 -1.93
N PRO A 233 12.92 4.29 -0.67
CA PRO A 233 13.34 5.07 0.51
C PRO A 233 14.84 5.30 0.57
N SER A 234 15.64 4.25 0.29
CA SER A 234 17.10 4.34 0.28
C SER A 234 17.61 5.28 -0.82
N ILE A 235 17.01 5.27 -2.01
CA ILE A 235 17.33 6.18 -3.11
C ILE A 235 17.02 7.62 -2.72
N LEU A 236 15.82 7.89 -2.18
CA LEU A 236 15.43 9.23 -1.74
C LEU A 236 16.38 9.75 -0.66
N ARG A 237 16.74 8.89 0.29
CA ARG A 237 17.68 9.23 1.35
C ARG A 237 19.06 9.59 0.80
N TYR A 238 19.56 8.79 -0.15
CA TYR A 238 20.83 9.06 -0.82
C TYR A 238 20.81 10.41 -1.56
N MET A 239 19.74 10.72 -2.28
CA MET A 239 19.59 12.00 -3.00
C MET A 239 19.61 13.19 -2.04
N GLN A 240 18.90 13.11 -0.90
CA GLN A 240 18.91 14.12 0.14
C GLN A 240 20.31 14.37 0.68
N GLN A 241 21.01 13.29 1.07
CA GLN A 241 22.36 13.37 1.60
C GLN A 241 23.34 14.01 0.61
N ASN A 242 23.27 13.65 -0.67
CA ASN A 242 24.10 14.25 -1.71
C ASN A 242 23.81 15.73 -1.90
N THR A 243 22.55 16.12 -1.91
CA THR A 243 22.15 17.52 -2.03
C THR A 243 22.67 18.32 -0.85
N GLU A 244 22.59 17.81 0.38
CA GLU A 244 23.12 18.48 1.57
C GLU A 244 24.65 18.53 1.60
N LYS A 245 25.36 17.46 1.19
CA LYS A 245 26.84 17.43 1.11
C LYS A 245 27.39 18.42 0.08
N SER A 246 26.67 18.65 -1.00
CA SER A 246 27.08 19.60 -2.06
C SER A 246 26.85 21.07 -1.69
N ARG A 247 26.21 21.31 -0.57
CA ARG A 247 25.82 22.64 -0.13
C ARG A 247 27.04 23.48 0.29
N PRO A 248 27.13 24.75 -0.16
CA PRO A 248 28.17 25.64 0.32
C PRO A 248 28.11 25.83 1.85
N LYS A 249 29.25 25.89 2.49
CA LYS A 249 29.33 26.23 3.93
C LYS A 249 28.58 27.54 4.17
N ASN A 250 27.76 27.61 5.21
CA ASN A 250 26.91 28.74 5.59
C ASN A 250 25.69 28.99 4.68
N SER A 251 25.32 28.10 3.77
CA SER A 251 24.04 28.17 3.07
C SER A 251 22.90 27.56 3.87
N ILE A 252 21.66 27.98 3.59
CA ILE A 252 20.45 27.45 4.22
C ILE A 252 20.27 25.99 3.79
N GLY A 253 19.97 25.07 4.74
CA GLY A 253 19.64 23.67 4.49
C GLY A 253 18.33 23.49 3.74
N GLY A 254 18.19 22.38 3.04
CA GLY A 254 16.93 21.93 2.49
C GLY A 254 15.98 21.43 3.60
N SER A 255 14.69 21.42 3.30
CA SER A 255 13.68 20.74 4.09
C SER A 255 12.95 19.77 3.18
N TYR A 256 12.83 18.54 3.62
CA TYR A 256 12.30 17.45 2.80
C TYR A 256 10.98 16.96 3.38
N ILE A 257 10.00 16.76 2.52
CA ILE A 257 8.70 16.21 2.88
C ILE A 257 8.42 15.06 1.91
N TRP A 258 8.17 13.86 2.46
CA TRP A 258 7.83 12.69 1.69
C TRP A 258 6.32 12.44 1.75
N GLY A 259 5.68 12.37 0.60
CA GLY A 259 4.29 11.96 0.45
C GLY A 259 4.21 10.58 -0.20
N PHE A 260 4.05 9.53 0.58
CA PHE A 260 4.09 8.15 0.13
C PHE A 260 2.69 7.55 0.05
N GLU A 261 2.21 7.19 -1.13
CA GLU A 261 0.97 6.42 -1.27
C GLU A 261 1.25 4.93 -1.19
N GLU A 262 0.58 4.27 -0.25
CA GLU A 262 0.57 2.82 -0.06
C GLU A 262 1.97 2.19 -0.21
N PRO A 263 2.92 2.50 0.68
CA PRO A 263 4.27 1.96 0.62
C PRO A 263 4.31 0.44 0.70
N GLU A 264 3.30 -0.18 1.29
CA GLU A 264 3.12 -1.64 1.42
C GLU A 264 2.79 -2.34 0.11
N ASN A 265 2.37 -1.62 -0.95
CA ASN A 265 1.95 -2.24 -2.20
C ASN A 265 3.06 -3.11 -2.81
N GLY A 266 2.76 -4.41 -2.97
CA GLY A 266 3.68 -5.39 -3.51
C GLY A 266 4.78 -5.82 -2.53
N VAL A 267 4.85 -5.25 -1.32
CA VAL A 267 5.85 -5.59 -0.32
C VAL A 267 5.34 -6.74 0.56
N GLU A 268 6.21 -7.70 0.83
CA GLU A 268 5.93 -8.78 1.76
C GLU A 268 5.59 -8.24 3.15
N TYR A 269 4.62 -8.88 3.82
CA TYR A 269 4.02 -8.36 5.04
C TYR A 269 5.04 -8.05 6.15
N LEU A 270 5.98 -8.96 6.44
CA LEU A 270 7.03 -8.72 7.45
C LEU A 270 7.98 -7.59 7.04
N SER A 271 8.32 -7.55 5.76
CA SER A 271 9.14 -6.48 5.20
C SER A 271 8.48 -5.10 5.32
N CYS A 272 7.14 -5.03 5.43
CA CYS A 272 6.44 -3.78 5.72
C CYS A 272 6.79 -3.20 7.10
N PHE A 273 7.00 -4.04 8.12
CA PHE A 273 7.42 -3.58 9.46
C PHE A 273 8.84 -3.04 9.47
N GLU A 274 9.75 -3.72 8.76
CA GLU A 274 11.12 -3.23 8.59
C GLU A 274 11.10 -1.87 7.88
N MET A 275 10.33 -1.76 6.80
CA MET A 275 10.20 -0.53 6.02
C MET A 275 9.55 0.60 6.83
N ALA A 276 8.55 0.30 7.67
CA ALA A 276 7.93 1.28 8.55
C ALA A 276 8.90 1.79 9.62
N ASN A 277 9.71 0.90 10.21
CA ASN A 277 10.78 1.27 11.13
C ASN A 277 11.85 2.12 10.45
N GLU A 278 12.23 1.77 9.21
CA GLU A 278 13.15 2.54 8.39
C GLU A 278 12.61 3.96 8.16
N PHE A 279 11.36 4.11 7.75
CA PHE A 279 10.73 5.42 7.56
C PHE A 279 10.72 6.23 8.85
N TYR A 280 10.32 5.61 9.97
CA TYR A 280 10.34 6.30 11.26
C TYR A 280 11.74 6.76 11.66
N SER A 281 12.79 6.03 11.29
CA SER A 281 14.18 6.45 11.56
C SER A 281 14.60 7.72 10.82
N TYR A 282 13.87 8.11 9.76
CA TYR A 282 14.18 9.28 8.92
C TYR A 282 13.46 10.57 9.34
N ILE A 283 12.58 10.54 10.35
CA ILE A 283 11.78 11.72 10.76
C ILE A 283 12.61 12.94 11.18
N ASN A 284 13.83 12.72 11.67
CA ASN A 284 14.73 13.81 12.02
C ASN A 284 15.28 14.56 10.78
N ASP A 285 15.20 13.96 9.61
CA ASP A 285 15.77 14.45 8.36
C ASP A 285 14.71 14.86 7.35
N CYS A 286 13.48 14.31 7.46
CA CYS A 286 12.35 14.65 6.60
C CYS A 286 11.02 14.45 7.32
N GLN A 287 10.03 15.26 6.98
CA GLN A 287 8.65 15.05 7.40
C GLN A 287 8.00 14.02 6.49
N ILE A 288 7.29 13.04 7.06
CA ILE A 288 6.77 11.89 6.31
C ILE A 288 5.25 11.84 6.44
N LEU A 289 4.57 11.74 5.29
CA LEU A 289 3.13 11.56 5.18
C LEU A 289 2.87 10.28 4.37
N ILE A 290 2.09 9.36 4.92
CA ILE A 290 1.83 8.04 4.32
C ILE A 290 0.34 7.80 4.26
N THR A 291 -0.16 7.35 3.09
CA THR A 291 -1.47 6.69 3.04
C THR A 291 -1.25 5.19 3.11
N THR A 292 -1.99 4.49 3.96
CA THR A 292 -1.75 3.07 4.18
C THR A 292 -3.00 2.33 4.63
N HIS A 293 -3.03 1.03 4.35
CA HIS A 293 -3.91 0.04 4.96
C HIS A 293 -3.16 -0.91 5.90
N SER A 294 -1.83 -0.83 5.93
CA SER A 294 -0.99 -1.77 6.66
C SER A 294 -0.80 -1.36 8.12
N PRO A 295 -1.01 -2.30 9.07
CA PRO A 295 -0.72 -2.07 10.48
C PRO A 295 0.76 -1.76 10.75
N ALA A 296 1.66 -2.20 9.88
CA ALA A 296 3.08 -1.91 10.00
C ALA A 296 3.37 -0.40 10.10
N PHE A 297 2.66 0.41 9.30
CA PHE A 297 2.86 1.85 9.26
C PHE A 297 2.03 2.60 10.30
N TYR A 298 0.73 2.30 10.46
CA TYR A 298 -0.07 3.10 11.38
C TYR A 298 0.21 2.80 12.86
N THR A 299 0.78 1.63 13.19
CA THR A 299 1.25 1.37 14.55
C THR A 299 2.45 2.23 14.95
N GLN A 300 3.20 2.79 13.98
CA GLN A 300 4.24 3.78 14.26
C GLN A 300 3.67 5.07 14.88
N SER A 301 2.37 5.34 14.75
CA SER A 301 1.72 6.49 15.40
C SER A 301 1.65 6.39 16.95
N ARG A 302 2.02 5.24 17.52
CA ARG A 302 2.24 5.10 18.98
C ARG A 302 3.51 5.80 19.45
N ASN A 303 4.42 6.10 18.54
CA ASN A 303 5.68 6.76 18.86
C ASN A 303 5.46 8.27 19.00
N ALA A 304 6.35 8.93 19.74
CA ALA A 304 6.39 10.38 19.81
C ALA A 304 6.59 10.99 18.42
N GLN A 305 6.08 12.20 18.18
CA GLN A 305 6.19 12.91 16.91
C GLN A 305 5.46 12.22 15.74
N SER A 306 4.44 11.41 16.05
CA SER A 306 3.64 10.71 15.06
C SER A 306 2.15 11.00 15.25
N MET A 307 1.40 11.01 14.12
CA MET A 307 -0.05 11.14 14.12
C MET A 307 -0.68 10.10 13.19
N CYS A 308 -1.87 9.63 13.58
CA CYS A 308 -2.70 8.78 12.73
C CYS A 308 -4.05 9.46 12.48
N PHE A 309 -4.49 9.41 11.24
CA PHE A 309 -5.75 9.99 10.79
C PHE A 309 -6.64 8.89 10.23
N SER A 310 -7.82 8.74 10.82
CA SER A 310 -8.92 7.99 10.20
C SER A 310 -9.57 8.86 9.12
N VAL A 311 -9.55 8.39 7.88
CA VAL A 311 -10.15 9.10 6.74
C VAL A 311 -11.46 8.43 6.37
N GLN A 312 -12.56 9.15 6.55
CA GLN A 312 -13.92 8.65 6.37
C GLN A 312 -14.70 9.58 5.43
N LYS A 313 -15.77 9.07 4.82
CA LYS A 313 -16.74 9.91 4.11
C LYS A 313 -17.80 10.38 5.09
N ASN A 314 -18.13 11.67 5.05
CA ASN A 314 -19.27 12.20 5.77
C ASN A 314 -20.59 11.81 5.07
N GLU A 315 -21.73 12.18 5.65
CA GLU A 315 -23.09 11.91 5.12
C GLU A 315 -23.31 12.42 3.69
N HIS A 316 -22.49 13.38 3.23
CA HIS A 316 -22.57 13.97 1.90
C HIS A 316 -21.50 13.42 0.93
N GLY A 317 -20.71 12.42 1.35
CA GLY A 317 -19.67 11.80 0.54
C GLY A 317 -18.32 12.52 0.53
N ALA A 318 -18.20 13.67 1.20
CA ALA A 318 -16.93 14.39 1.32
C ALA A 318 -16.00 13.73 2.35
N SER A 319 -14.70 13.82 2.13
CA SER A 319 -13.70 13.26 3.05
C SER A 319 -13.58 14.07 4.32
N LYS A 320 -13.47 13.36 5.44
CA LYS A 320 -13.22 13.88 6.79
C LYS A 320 -11.97 13.22 7.35
N TYR A 321 -11.09 14.01 7.94
CA TYR A 321 -9.83 13.56 8.53
C TYR A 321 -9.90 13.71 10.04
N ILE A 322 -9.89 12.60 10.76
CA ILE A 322 -10.06 12.56 12.20
C ILE A 322 -8.79 12.01 12.82
N VAL A 323 -8.20 12.74 13.76
CA VAL A 323 -7.04 12.24 14.53
C VAL A 323 -7.52 11.13 15.45
N GLU A 324 -6.88 9.98 15.34
CA GLU A 324 -7.23 8.78 16.09
C GLU A 324 -6.00 8.15 16.73
N SER A 325 -6.21 7.46 17.84
CA SER A 325 -5.16 6.60 18.40
C SER A 325 -4.93 5.39 17.49
N ALA A 326 -3.70 4.87 17.46
CA ALA A 326 -3.39 3.65 16.73
C ALA A 326 -4.28 2.48 17.17
N ASP A 327 -4.69 2.45 18.42
CA ASP A 327 -5.51 1.38 18.98
C ASP A 327 -6.95 1.45 18.45
N LEU A 328 -7.54 2.65 18.36
CA LEU A 328 -8.86 2.83 17.78
C LEU A 328 -8.85 2.53 16.27
N VAL A 329 -7.78 2.92 15.56
CA VAL A 329 -7.61 2.56 14.15
C VAL A 329 -7.53 1.03 13.98
N ASN A 330 -6.85 0.32 14.90
CA ASN A 330 -6.81 -1.13 14.90
C ASN A 330 -8.20 -1.76 15.06
N GLU A 331 -9.03 -1.23 15.95
CA GLU A 331 -10.42 -1.68 16.09
C GLU A 331 -11.23 -1.44 14.82
N MET A 332 -11.08 -0.28 14.20
CA MET A 332 -11.79 0.09 12.96
C MET A 332 -11.35 -0.73 11.74
N MET A 333 -10.06 -1.09 11.66
CA MET A 333 -9.50 -1.90 10.56
C MET A 333 -9.65 -3.41 10.79
N GLY A 334 -10.08 -3.80 11.99
CA GLY A 334 -10.29 -5.18 12.41
C GLY A 334 -9.03 -5.81 13.04
N LEU A 335 -9.23 -6.44 14.19
CA LEU A 335 -8.19 -7.11 15.00
C LEU A 335 -7.31 -8.12 14.22
N MET A 336 -7.81 -8.65 13.11
CA MET A 336 -7.09 -9.64 12.29
C MET A 336 -5.82 -9.08 11.63
N GLN A 337 -5.76 -7.79 11.31
CA GLN A 337 -4.55 -7.19 10.75
C GLN A 337 -3.40 -7.07 11.77
N LEU A 338 -3.71 -7.12 13.07
CA LEU A 338 -2.71 -7.14 14.13
C LEU A 338 -2.11 -8.53 14.38
N VAL A 339 -2.89 -9.57 14.12
CA VAL A 339 -2.49 -10.95 14.42
C VAL A 339 -1.77 -11.61 13.24
N ALA A 340 -2.07 -11.18 12.02
CA ALA A 340 -1.40 -11.70 10.82
C ALA A 340 0.15 -11.60 10.85
N PRO A 341 0.80 -10.52 11.40
CA PRO A 341 2.26 -10.51 11.56
C PRO A 341 2.80 -11.57 12.51
N PHE A 342 2.07 -11.83 13.60
CA PHE A 342 2.49 -12.87 14.56
C PHE A 342 2.37 -14.26 13.92
N VAL A 343 1.30 -14.50 13.17
CA VAL A 343 1.11 -15.75 12.43
C VAL A 343 2.20 -15.94 11.38
N GLN A 344 2.58 -14.89 10.67
CA GLN A 344 3.64 -14.97 9.66
C GLN A 344 5.04 -15.11 10.28
N ALA A 345 5.35 -14.35 11.34
CA ALA A 345 6.62 -14.48 12.07
C ALA A 345 6.79 -15.88 12.67
N VAL A 346 5.70 -16.44 13.21
CA VAL A 346 5.64 -17.83 13.69
C VAL A 346 5.88 -18.81 12.56
N LYS A 347 5.28 -18.60 11.40
CA LYS A 347 5.45 -19.44 10.22
C LYS A 347 6.90 -19.46 9.72
N GLU A 348 7.56 -18.32 9.67
CA GLU A 348 8.96 -18.22 9.22
C GLU A 348 9.94 -18.79 10.25
N GLU A 349 9.68 -18.59 11.53
CA GLU A 349 10.52 -19.13 12.61
C GLU A 349 10.35 -20.66 12.75
N LEU A 350 9.12 -21.18 12.54
CA LEU A 350 8.84 -22.62 12.50
C LEU A 350 9.44 -23.32 11.28
N ILE A 351 9.55 -22.64 10.13
CA ILE A 351 10.23 -23.19 8.95
C ILE A 351 11.76 -23.29 9.16
N GLN A 352 12.34 -22.43 10.00
CA GLN A 352 13.78 -22.40 10.24
C GLN A 352 14.26 -23.23 11.43
N GLN A 353 13.43 -23.55 12.44
CA GLN A 353 13.85 -24.26 13.65
C GLN A 353 12.76 -25.15 14.25
N SER A 354 13.00 -26.46 14.27
CA SER A 354 12.15 -27.46 14.94
C SER A 354 12.07 -27.28 16.47
N HIS A 355 10.91 -27.49 17.06
CA HIS A 355 10.57 -27.69 18.50
C HIS A 355 10.97 -26.61 19.52
N SER A 356 12.11 -25.94 19.42
CA SER A 356 12.57 -24.94 20.40
C SER A 356 11.82 -23.61 20.26
N ALA A 357 11.42 -23.25 19.04
CA ALA A 357 10.70 -22.01 18.74
C ALA A 357 9.26 -22.00 19.31
N TYR A 358 8.58 -23.16 19.31
CA TYR A 358 7.22 -23.31 19.86
C TYR A 358 7.17 -23.04 21.37
N HIS A 359 8.19 -23.50 22.10
CA HIS A 359 8.31 -23.26 23.54
C HIS A 359 8.56 -21.76 23.84
N ASN A 360 9.43 -21.11 23.06
CA ASN A 360 9.73 -19.68 23.21
C ASN A 360 8.53 -18.79 22.84
N LEU A 361 7.74 -19.18 21.85
CA LEU A 361 6.53 -18.47 21.46
C LEU A 361 5.46 -18.53 22.56
N ASN A 362 5.24 -19.70 23.18
CA ASN A 362 4.35 -19.84 24.32
C ASN A 362 4.79 -18.99 25.52
N ILE A 363 6.10 -18.82 25.71
CA ILE A 363 6.67 -17.92 26.74
C ILE A 363 6.37 -16.47 26.36
N GLN A 364 6.61 -16.06 25.13
CA GLN A 364 6.33 -14.69 24.66
C GLN A 364 4.84 -14.34 24.67
N LEU A 365 3.95 -15.26 24.26
CA LEU A 365 2.51 -15.10 24.40
C LEU A 365 2.09 -14.99 25.88
N SER A 366 2.70 -15.77 26.76
CA SER A 366 2.46 -15.69 28.20
C SER A 366 2.97 -14.37 28.80
N GLU A 367 4.06 -13.83 28.30
CA GLU A 367 4.59 -12.52 28.71
C GLU A 367 3.69 -11.37 28.20
N VAL A 368 3.23 -11.42 26.95
CA VAL A 368 2.24 -10.48 26.42
C VAL A 368 0.94 -10.54 27.21
N MET A 369 0.46 -11.72 27.55
CA MET A 369 -0.71 -11.91 28.42
C MET A 369 -0.48 -11.34 29.83
N ASN A 370 0.72 -11.48 30.39
CA ASN A 370 1.06 -10.91 31.69
C ASN A 370 1.18 -9.38 31.64
N ILE A 371 1.67 -8.80 30.54
CA ILE A 371 1.71 -7.35 30.31
C ILE A 371 0.27 -6.82 30.16
N MET A 372 -0.59 -7.50 29.40
CA MET A 372 -2.00 -7.17 29.26
C MET A 372 -2.74 -7.25 30.61
N ARG A 373 -2.50 -8.29 31.43
CA ARG A 373 -3.05 -8.40 32.78
C ARG A 373 -2.61 -7.28 33.73
N ARG A 374 -1.41 -6.72 33.53
CA ARG A 374 -0.89 -5.59 34.34
C ARG A 374 -1.39 -4.22 33.87
N ALA A 375 -1.74 -4.11 32.58
CA ALA A 375 -2.25 -2.86 32.00
C ALA A 375 -3.75 -2.65 32.24
N ASP A 376 -4.44 -3.61 32.90
CA ASP A 376 -5.88 -3.68 32.90
C ASP A 376 -6.53 -3.22 34.21
N GLN A 377 -7.26 -2.12 34.11
CA GLN A 377 -8.43 -1.85 34.96
C GLN A 377 -9.75 -1.67 34.15
N GLN A 378 -9.78 -1.87 32.83
CA GLN A 378 -10.98 -1.63 32.01
C GLN A 378 -11.27 -2.64 30.88
N LEU A 379 -10.47 -3.68 30.65
CA LEU A 379 -10.73 -4.71 29.63
C LEU A 379 -11.31 -5.98 30.27
N ASP A 380 -12.36 -6.54 29.68
CA ASP A 380 -12.94 -7.82 30.13
C ASP A 380 -11.97 -8.97 29.79
N VAL A 381 -11.16 -9.34 30.77
CA VAL A 381 -10.14 -10.39 30.71
C VAL A 381 -10.69 -11.73 30.19
N LYS A 382 -11.98 -12.01 30.43
CA LYS A 382 -12.62 -13.24 29.93
C LYS A 382 -12.81 -13.24 28.43
N GLN A 383 -13.13 -12.09 27.83
CA GLN A 383 -13.24 -11.95 26.36
C GLN A 383 -11.87 -12.10 25.70
N VAL A 384 -10.83 -11.49 26.26
CA VAL A 384 -9.46 -11.59 25.72
C VAL A 384 -8.94 -13.03 25.86
N LEU A 385 -9.16 -13.71 26.97
CA LEU A 385 -8.78 -15.11 27.15
C LEU A 385 -9.52 -16.04 26.18
N SER A 386 -10.82 -15.84 25.97
CA SER A 386 -11.61 -16.60 25.01
C SER A 386 -11.09 -16.44 23.57
N ILE A 387 -10.63 -15.25 23.21
CA ILE A 387 -10.01 -14.99 21.90
C ILE A 387 -8.67 -15.73 21.79
N ILE A 388 -7.83 -15.68 22.83
CA ILE A 388 -6.52 -16.34 22.85
C ILE A 388 -6.66 -17.87 22.79
N GLU A 389 -7.64 -18.46 23.50
CA GLU A 389 -7.94 -19.89 23.41
C GLU A 389 -8.34 -20.31 21.99
N GLN A 390 -9.21 -19.53 21.33
CA GLN A 390 -9.57 -19.75 19.92
C GLN A 390 -8.36 -19.66 18.98
N TYR A 391 -7.41 -18.78 19.28
CA TYR A 391 -6.17 -18.66 18.50
C TYR A 391 -5.20 -19.80 18.75
N SER A 392 -5.11 -20.32 19.98
CA SER A 392 -4.28 -21.48 20.28
C SER A 392 -4.74 -22.71 19.50
N ASP A 393 -6.04 -22.93 19.37
CA ASP A 393 -6.60 -24.01 18.56
C ASP A 393 -6.32 -23.80 17.06
N ALA A 394 -6.41 -22.57 16.57
CA ALA A 394 -6.09 -22.22 15.19
C ALA A 394 -4.58 -22.41 14.88
N LEU A 395 -3.70 -22.06 15.83
CA LEU A 395 -2.26 -22.28 15.69
C LEU A 395 -1.90 -23.76 15.69
N ASN A 396 -2.53 -24.57 16.54
CA ASN A 396 -2.37 -26.02 16.54
C ASN A 396 -2.83 -26.64 15.22
N MET A 397 -3.93 -26.13 14.66
CA MET A 397 -4.45 -26.57 13.36
C MET A 397 -3.52 -26.19 12.21
N LEU A 398 -2.87 -25.02 12.28
CA LEU A 398 -1.86 -24.59 11.31
C LEU A 398 -0.59 -25.43 11.40
N ASP A 399 -0.12 -25.74 12.61
CA ASP A 399 1.02 -26.65 12.80
C ASP A 399 0.74 -28.05 12.23
N ASP A 400 -0.45 -28.59 12.46
CA ASP A 400 -0.89 -29.84 11.86
C ASP A 400 -1.02 -29.75 10.34
N TYR A 401 -1.40 -28.60 9.81
CA TYR A 401 -1.42 -28.30 8.37
C TYR A 401 -0.01 -28.31 7.77
N ASP A 402 0.91 -27.56 8.35
CA ASP A 402 2.29 -27.44 7.83
C ASP A 402 3.04 -28.78 7.87
N HIS A 403 2.74 -29.63 8.85
CA HIS A 403 3.32 -30.95 8.97
C HIS A 403 2.49 -32.07 8.32
N GLN A 404 1.45 -31.73 7.58
CA GLN A 404 0.51 -32.67 6.94
C GLN A 404 -0.11 -33.70 7.91
N ARG A 405 -0.24 -33.33 9.18
CA ARG A 405 -0.79 -34.18 10.26
C ARG A 405 -2.28 -33.99 10.50
N LEU A 406 -2.93 -33.10 9.74
CA LEU A 406 -4.36 -32.83 9.86
C LEU A 406 -5.16 -34.15 9.74
N ASN A 407 -5.85 -34.52 10.80
CA ASN A 407 -6.74 -35.65 10.79
C ASN A 407 -8.04 -35.30 10.06
N LYS A 408 -8.60 -36.28 9.34
CA LYS A 408 -9.94 -36.17 8.76
C LYS A 408 -10.99 -36.34 9.86
N PRO A 409 -11.75 -35.27 10.21
CA PRO A 409 -12.76 -35.40 11.26
C PRO A 409 -13.92 -36.33 10.80
N ARG A 410 -14.64 -36.92 11.75
CA ARG A 410 -15.90 -37.60 11.45
C ARG A 410 -16.93 -36.57 11.05
N GLY A 411 -17.53 -36.74 9.89
CA GLY A 411 -18.51 -35.82 9.35
C GLY A 411 -19.95 -36.24 9.63
N ARG A 412 -20.88 -35.34 9.39
CA ARG A 412 -22.32 -35.51 9.53
C ARG A 412 -22.96 -36.02 8.24
N LYS A 413 -24.16 -36.57 8.35
CA LYS A 413 -24.92 -37.00 7.19
C LYS A 413 -25.56 -35.79 6.50
N GLU A 414 -25.55 -35.78 5.18
CA GLU A 414 -26.19 -34.74 4.37
C GLU A 414 -27.71 -34.78 4.56
N VAL A 415 -28.31 -33.58 4.65
CA VAL A 415 -29.77 -33.38 4.79
C VAL A 415 -30.36 -32.82 3.52
N TYR A 416 -29.59 -32.00 2.76
CA TYR A 416 -30.05 -31.32 1.59
C TYR A 416 -29.00 -31.29 0.48
N GLN A 417 -29.42 -31.56 -0.76
CA GLN A 417 -28.59 -31.44 -1.97
C GLN A 417 -28.91 -30.15 -2.68
N ILE A 418 -27.93 -29.27 -2.83
CA ILE A 418 -28.10 -28.03 -3.62
C ILE A 418 -28.04 -28.35 -5.10
N SER A 419 -28.83 -27.64 -5.88
CA SER A 419 -28.84 -27.74 -7.34
C SER A 419 -28.05 -26.60 -7.99
N TYR A 420 -27.65 -26.82 -9.24
CA TYR A 420 -27.03 -25.77 -10.06
C TYR A 420 -27.96 -24.54 -10.21
N GLU A 421 -29.26 -24.76 -10.44
CA GLU A 421 -30.24 -23.69 -10.63
C GLU A 421 -30.39 -22.81 -9.38
N GLU A 422 -30.39 -23.41 -8.19
CA GLU A 422 -30.43 -22.67 -6.93
C GLU A 422 -29.18 -21.79 -6.77
N CYS A 423 -28.00 -22.33 -7.06
CA CYS A 423 -26.75 -21.57 -6.99
C CYS A 423 -26.72 -20.44 -8.03
N LYS A 424 -27.28 -20.66 -9.21
CA LYS A 424 -27.40 -19.64 -10.25
C LYS A 424 -28.38 -18.52 -9.84
N GLY A 425 -29.48 -18.87 -9.18
CA GLY A 425 -30.38 -17.91 -8.56
C GLY A 425 -29.67 -17.00 -7.55
N LEU A 426 -28.93 -17.61 -6.62
CA LEU A 426 -28.11 -16.89 -5.63
C LEU A 426 -27.10 -15.92 -6.30
N ILE A 427 -26.39 -16.37 -7.34
CA ILE A 427 -25.42 -15.54 -8.07
C ILE A 427 -26.13 -14.38 -8.77
N SER A 428 -27.31 -14.61 -9.32
CA SER A 428 -28.10 -13.57 -9.98
C SER A 428 -28.56 -12.47 -8.99
N GLU A 429 -28.89 -12.83 -7.75
CA GLU A 429 -29.19 -11.87 -6.70
C GLU A 429 -27.94 -11.06 -6.30
N MET A 430 -26.78 -11.72 -6.20
CA MET A 430 -25.52 -11.03 -5.92
C MET A 430 -25.12 -10.08 -7.04
N LYS A 431 -25.41 -10.41 -8.29
CA LYS A 431 -25.12 -9.58 -9.47
C LYS A 431 -25.84 -8.22 -9.41
N PHE A 432 -27.04 -8.19 -8.87
CA PHE A 432 -27.81 -6.95 -8.73
C PHE A 432 -27.14 -5.90 -7.83
N SER A 433 -26.29 -6.32 -6.91
CA SER A 433 -25.53 -5.46 -6.00
C SER A 433 -24.04 -5.31 -6.38
N ALA A 434 -23.62 -5.89 -7.50
CA ALA A 434 -22.22 -5.86 -7.94
C ALA A 434 -21.92 -4.62 -8.79
N GLU A 435 -20.72 -4.07 -8.64
CA GLU A 435 -20.24 -2.89 -9.39
C GLU A 435 -19.78 -3.23 -10.83
N SER A 436 -19.65 -4.52 -11.15
CA SER A 436 -19.09 -5.00 -12.43
C SER A 436 -20.14 -5.75 -13.25
N ASP A 437 -20.34 -5.36 -14.49
CA ASP A 437 -21.21 -6.05 -15.46
C ASP A 437 -20.72 -7.47 -15.80
N LEU A 438 -19.45 -7.78 -15.50
CA LEU A 438 -18.83 -9.08 -15.72
C LEU A 438 -19.03 -10.06 -14.55
N PHE A 439 -19.52 -9.57 -13.40
CA PHE A 439 -19.74 -10.37 -12.21
C PHE A 439 -20.72 -11.53 -12.48
N GLY A 440 -20.32 -12.74 -12.11
CA GLY A 440 -21.15 -13.93 -12.22
C GLY A 440 -21.46 -14.39 -13.66
N ASN A 441 -20.77 -13.85 -14.67
CA ASN A 441 -20.86 -14.35 -16.04
C ASN A 441 -20.00 -15.61 -16.17
N GLU A 442 -20.65 -16.76 -16.39
CA GLU A 442 -19.96 -18.04 -16.58
C GLU A 442 -19.16 -18.04 -17.88
N LYS A 443 -17.96 -18.60 -17.83
CA LYS A 443 -17.08 -18.78 -19.00
C LYS A 443 -17.37 -20.06 -19.75
N ASP A 444 -17.74 -21.11 -18.99
CA ASP A 444 -17.97 -22.48 -19.45
C ASP A 444 -18.82 -23.26 -18.44
N ASP A 445 -19.00 -24.56 -18.67
CA ASP A 445 -19.80 -25.45 -17.79
C ASP A 445 -19.07 -25.89 -16.51
N SER A 446 -17.91 -25.35 -16.19
CA SER A 446 -17.10 -25.77 -15.04
C SER A 446 -17.75 -25.51 -13.69
N PHE A 447 -18.62 -24.50 -13.59
CA PHE A 447 -19.39 -24.25 -12.37
C PHE A 447 -20.44 -25.35 -12.13
N MET A 448 -21.19 -25.73 -13.16
CA MET A 448 -22.12 -26.85 -13.10
C MET A 448 -21.38 -28.14 -12.71
N GLY A 449 -20.20 -28.37 -13.33
CA GLY A 449 -19.31 -29.47 -12.97
C GLY A 449 -18.87 -29.43 -11.50
N SER A 450 -18.55 -28.26 -10.97
CA SER A 450 -18.14 -28.11 -9.55
C SER A 450 -19.23 -28.55 -8.58
N ILE A 451 -20.49 -28.21 -8.86
CA ILE A 451 -21.64 -28.63 -8.04
C ILE A 451 -21.91 -30.12 -8.20
N GLY A 452 -21.88 -30.64 -9.44
CA GLY A 452 -22.12 -32.07 -9.71
C GLY A 452 -21.05 -32.98 -9.08
N ASN A 453 -19.81 -32.54 -9.06
CA ASN A 453 -18.68 -33.33 -8.57
C ASN A 453 -18.78 -33.71 -7.10
N ILE A 454 -19.39 -32.88 -6.25
CA ILE A 454 -19.53 -33.20 -4.82
C ILE A 454 -20.55 -34.31 -4.53
N TYR A 455 -21.40 -34.66 -5.51
CA TYR A 455 -22.42 -35.72 -5.42
C TYR A 455 -22.06 -36.98 -6.19
N GLN A 456 -20.84 -37.06 -6.71
CA GLN A 456 -20.38 -38.26 -7.42
C GLN A 456 -20.34 -39.48 -6.50
N SER A 457 -20.78 -40.62 -7.04
CA SER A 457 -20.71 -41.90 -6.38
C SER A 457 -19.99 -42.93 -7.25
N PHE A 458 -19.25 -43.83 -6.63
CA PHE A 458 -18.59 -44.95 -7.29
C PHE A 458 -18.94 -46.26 -6.58
N GLY A 459 -19.41 -47.23 -7.35
CA GLY A 459 -19.82 -48.52 -6.79
C GLY A 459 -20.96 -48.44 -5.76
N GLY A 460 -21.82 -47.42 -5.85
CA GLY A 460 -22.93 -47.18 -4.93
C GLY A 460 -22.53 -46.50 -3.59
N GLN A 461 -21.29 -46.02 -3.49
CA GLN A 461 -20.83 -45.23 -2.35
C GLN A 461 -20.48 -43.82 -2.79
N ASP A 462 -20.89 -42.81 -2.04
CA ASP A 462 -20.54 -41.41 -2.30
C ASP A 462 -19.04 -41.23 -2.19
N LEU A 463 -18.48 -40.50 -3.16
CA LEU A 463 -17.06 -40.14 -3.14
C LEU A 463 -16.73 -39.23 -1.94
N TYR A 464 -17.67 -38.40 -1.56
CA TYR A 464 -17.60 -37.49 -0.39
C TYR A 464 -18.78 -37.82 0.56
N PRO A 465 -18.62 -38.76 1.50
CA PRO A 465 -19.74 -39.30 2.25
C PRO A 465 -20.32 -38.38 3.33
N SER A 466 -19.59 -37.33 3.74
CA SER A 466 -20.07 -36.39 4.76
C SER A 466 -20.37 -35.01 4.20
N VAL A 467 -21.20 -34.25 4.92
CA VAL A 467 -21.53 -32.84 4.56
C VAL A 467 -20.28 -31.97 4.61
N GLU A 468 -19.42 -32.19 5.59
CA GLU A 468 -18.17 -31.45 5.73
C GLU A 468 -17.23 -31.68 4.54
N GLU A 469 -17.14 -32.92 4.06
CA GLU A 469 -16.35 -33.25 2.86
C GLU A 469 -16.94 -32.62 1.60
N LYS A 470 -18.28 -32.71 1.44
CA LYS A 470 -18.97 -32.08 0.30
C LYS A 470 -18.78 -30.56 0.32
N ALA A 471 -18.94 -29.92 1.50
CA ALA A 471 -18.73 -28.48 1.67
C ALA A 471 -17.28 -28.07 1.33
N ALA A 472 -16.30 -28.80 1.85
CA ALA A 472 -14.88 -28.52 1.62
C ALA A 472 -14.50 -28.68 0.15
N ASN A 473 -14.96 -29.75 -0.50
CA ASN A 473 -14.73 -29.97 -1.93
C ASN A 473 -15.46 -28.94 -2.79
N LEU A 474 -16.68 -28.55 -2.45
CA LEU A 474 -17.43 -27.50 -3.13
C LEU A 474 -16.65 -26.18 -3.12
N LEU A 475 -16.19 -25.76 -1.92
CA LEU A 475 -15.38 -24.54 -1.78
C LEU A 475 -14.10 -24.63 -2.63
N TYR A 476 -13.42 -25.78 -2.58
CA TYR A 476 -12.20 -26.01 -3.37
C TYR A 476 -12.46 -25.90 -4.87
N PHE A 477 -13.45 -26.63 -5.39
CA PHE A 477 -13.72 -26.67 -6.83
C PHE A 477 -14.17 -25.31 -7.37
N VAL A 478 -15.10 -24.63 -6.69
CA VAL A 478 -15.60 -23.32 -7.16
C VAL A 478 -14.47 -22.28 -7.12
N THR A 479 -13.58 -22.36 -6.13
CA THR A 479 -12.42 -21.45 -6.05
C THR A 479 -11.39 -21.72 -7.15
N LYS A 480 -11.05 -23.00 -7.40
CA LYS A 480 -9.98 -23.38 -8.34
C LYS A 480 -10.38 -23.31 -9.82
N ASN A 481 -11.63 -23.62 -10.14
CA ASN A 481 -12.05 -23.70 -11.55
C ASN A 481 -12.18 -22.37 -12.25
N HIS A 482 -12.17 -21.24 -11.50
CA HIS A 482 -12.29 -19.89 -12.08
C HIS A 482 -13.41 -19.77 -13.13
N SER A 483 -14.57 -20.34 -12.82
CA SER A 483 -15.70 -20.52 -13.73
C SER A 483 -16.33 -19.21 -14.22
N PHE A 484 -16.07 -18.08 -13.55
CA PHE A 484 -16.69 -16.79 -13.84
C PHE A 484 -15.68 -15.77 -14.34
N SER A 485 -16.17 -14.83 -15.15
CA SER A 485 -15.36 -13.73 -15.68
C SER A 485 -14.90 -12.75 -14.58
N ASP A 486 -15.76 -12.54 -13.56
CA ASP A 486 -15.45 -11.79 -12.34
C ASP A 486 -16.23 -12.36 -11.16
N GLY A 487 -15.72 -12.13 -9.94
CA GLY A 487 -16.39 -12.48 -8.68
C GLY A 487 -16.12 -13.90 -8.18
N ASN A 488 -15.21 -14.68 -8.76
CA ASN A 488 -14.99 -16.10 -8.42
C ASN A 488 -14.87 -16.35 -6.91
N LYS A 489 -14.05 -15.57 -6.18
CA LYS A 489 -13.85 -15.74 -4.74
C LYS A 489 -15.11 -15.41 -3.93
N ARG A 490 -15.86 -14.38 -4.32
CA ARG A 490 -17.12 -13.99 -3.65
C ARG A 490 -18.22 -15.02 -3.89
N ILE A 491 -18.30 -15.55 -5.11
CA ILE A 491 -19.25 -16.60 -5.48
C ILE A 491 -18.92 -17.88 -4.73
N ALA A 492 -17.64 -18.27 -4.64
CA ALA A 492 -17.22 -19.45 -3.88
C ALA A 492 -17.64 -19.34 -2.40
N ALA A 493 -17.44 -18.16 -1.78
CA ALA A 493 -17.88 -17.90 -0.40
C ALA A 493 -19.41 -18.04 -0.26
N ALA A 494 -20.17 -17.40 -1.14
CA ALA A 494 -21.63 -17.38 -1.07
C ALA A 494 -22.24 -18.77 -1.26
N VAL A 495 -21.77 -19.52 -2.25
CA VAL A 495 -22.25 -20.88 -2.54
C VAL A 495 -21.89 -21.84 -1.40
N PHE A 496 -20.70 -21.70 -0.81
CA PHE A 496 -20.30 -22.47 0.36
C PHE A 496 -21.17 -22.18 1.58
N LEU A 497 -21.41 -20.89 1.90
CA LEU A 497 -22.26 -20.51 3.03
C LEU A 497 -23.73 -20.97 2.81
N TYR A 498 -24.22 -20.86 1.59
CA TYR A 498 -25.55 -21.35 1.21
C TYR A 498 -25.64 -22.87 1.41
N PHE A 499 -24.64 -23.65 0.99
CA PHE A 499 -24.59 -25.08 1.22
C PHE A 499 -24.63 -25.44 2.72
N LEU A 500 -23.85 -24.70 3.55
CA LEU A 500 -23.86 -24.91 5.01
C LEU A 500 -25.21 -24.56 5.63
N GLU A 501 -25.84 -23.47 5.18
CA GLU A 501 -27.16 -23.07 5.66
C GLU A 501 -28.23 -24.12 5.35
N ARG A 502 -28.28 -24.61 4.11
CA ARG A 502 -29.24 -25.62 3.66
C ARG A 502 -29.06 -26.95 4.41
N ASN A 503 -27.86 -27.23 4.89
CA ASN A 503 -27.54 -28.43 5.66
C ASN A 503 -27.52 -28.19 7.18
N ASN A 504 -28.05 -27.07 7.67
CA ASN A 504 -28.09 -26.68 9.09
C ASN A 504 -26.71 -26.69 9.78
N MET A 505 -25.66 -26.30 9.03
CA MET A 505 -24.29 -26.24 9.49
C MET A 505 -23.70 -24.83 9.58
N LEU A 506 -24.47 -23.80 9.17
CA LEU A 506 -23.97 -22.43 9.19
C LEU A 506 -23.79 -21.93 10.64
N PHE A 507 -24.61 -22.40 11.57
CA PHE A 507 -24.51 -22.08 12.99
C PHE A 507 -24.39 -23.37 13.83
N ILE A 508 -23.39 -23.45 14.68
CA ILE A 508 -23.13 -24.53 15.63
C ILE A 508 -23.18 -23.93 17.03
N ASN A 509 -24.06 -24.44 17.88
CA ASN A 509 -24.27 -23.94 19.26
C ASN A 509 -24.50 -22.41 19.33
N GLY A 510 -25.20 -21.83 18.34
CA GLY A 510 -25.49 -20.40 18.24
C GLY A 510 -24.34 -19.52 17.73
N LYS A 511 -23.18 -20.10 17.41
CA LYS A 511 -22.06 -19.41 16.78
C LYS A 511 -21.96 -19.80 15.32
N LYS A 512 -21.52 -18.87 14.45
CA LYS A 512 -21.25 -19.17 13.05
C LYS A 512 -20.14 -20.20 12.95
N ALA A 513 -20.34 -21.27 12.17
CA ALA A 513 -19.41 -22.40 12.06
C ALA A 513 -18.02 -21.98 11.54
N ILE A 514 -18.00 -20.97 10.68
CA ILE A 514 -16.78 -20.35 10.17
C ILE A 514 -16.96 -18.84 10.16
N ALA A 515 -16.04 -18.10 10.74
CA ALA A 515 -16.07 -16.64 10.73
C ALA A 515 -15.80 -16.12 9.31
N ASP A 516 -16.37 -14.97 8.94
CA ASP A 516 -16.28 -14.42 7.59
C ASP A 516 -14.82 -14.17 7.16
N HIS A 517 -14.00 -13.64 8.04
CA HIS A 517 -12.58 -13.40 7.79
C HIS A 517 -11.77 -14.69 7.63
N THR A 518 -12.11 -15.74 8.39
CA THR A 518 -11.51 -17.08 8.25
C THR A 518 -11.85 -17.68 6.90
N LEU A 519 -13.11 -17.57 6.47
CA LEU A 519 -13.54 -18.02 5.14
C LEU A 519 -12.80 -17.31 4.01
N VAL A 520 -12.62 -15.99 4.11
CA VAL A 520 -11.85 -15.22 3.13
C VAL A 520 -10.40 -15.70 3.07
N ALA A 521 -9.76 -15.91 4.22
CA ALA A 521 -8.38 -16.42 4.28
C ALA A 521 -8.25 -17.81 3.63
N ILE A 522 -9.17 -18.74 3.95
CA ILE A 522 -9.18 -20.08 3.37
C ILE A 522 -9.37 -20.04 1.85
N ILE A 523 -10.27 -19.19 1.35
CA ILE A 523 -10.47 -19.03 -0.11
C ILE A 523 -9.20 -18.54 -0.80
N VAL A 524 -8.47 -17.60 -0.20
CA VAL A 524 -7.19 -17.15 -0.73
C VAL A 524 -6.15 -18.27 -0.69
N MET A 525 -6.05 -19.01 0.41
CA MET A 525 -5.15 -20.17 0.52
C MET A 525 -5.46 -21.22 -0.53
N ILE A 526 -6.74 -21.58 -0.72
CA ILE A 526 -7.16 -22.51 -1.78
C ILE A 526 -6.76 -21.96 -3.16
N ALA A 527 -7.01 -20.68 -3.44
CA ALA A 527 -6.71 -20.09 -4.75
C ALA A 527 -5.21 -20.20 -5.09
N GLU A 528 -4.34 -19.99 -4.12
CA GLU A 528 -2.87 -20.02 -4.28
C GLU A 528 -2.26 -21.43 -4.11
N SER A 529 -2.99 -22.42 -3.58
CA SER A 529 -2.48 -23.78 -3.33
C SER A 529 -2.10 -24.52 -4.63
N HIS A 530 -1.12 -25.42 -4.56
CA HIS A 530 -0.82 -26.35 -5.64
C HIS A 530 -1.82 -27.51 -5.71
N PRO A 531 -2.00 -28.16 -6.89
CA PRO A 531 -2.95 -29.28 -7.03
C PRO A 531 -2.68 -30.47 -6.10
N ASP A 532 -1.43 -30.73 -5.73
CA ASP A 532 -1.00 -31.76 -4.80
C ASP A 532 -1.36 -31.46 -3.34
N GLU A 533 -1.64 -30.19 -3.02
CA GLU A 533 -2.09 -29.76 -1.69
C GLU A 533 -3.61 -29.87 -1.49
N LYS A 534 -4.35 -30.32 -2.50
CA LYS A 534 -5.83 -30.41 -2.47
C LYS A 534 -6.33 -31.08 -1.20
N GLU A 535 -5.79 -32.26 -0.88
CA GLU A 535 -6.26 -33.07 0.26
C GLU A 535 -6.03 -32.35 1.59
N THR A 536 -4.92 -31.61 1.69
CA THR A 536 -4.58 -30.81 2.88
C THR A 536 -5.56 -29.65 3.04
N MET A 537 -5.90 -28.93 1.94
CA MET A 537 -6.90 -27.87 1.94
C MET A 537 -8.29 -28.39 2.35
N ILE A 538 -8.70 -29.54 1.82
CA ILE A 538 -9.98 -30.18 2.17
C ILE A 538 -10.04 -30.48 3.67
N ARG A 539 -8.99 -31.10 4.24
CA ARG A 539 -8.92 -31.41 5.67
C ARG A 539 -8.92 -30.15 6.53
N LEU A 540 -8.26 -29.11 6.10
CA LEU A 540 -8.26 -27.80 6.77
C LEU A 540 -9.69 -27.27 6.90
N VAL A 541 -10.42 -27.18 5.77
CA VAL A 541 -11.82 -26.71 5.77
C VAL A 541 -12.70 -27.58 6.67
N MET A 542 -12.57 -28.91 6.58
CA MET A 542 -13.33 -29.87 7.43
C MET A 542 -13.06 -29.64 8.92
N ASN A 543 -11.83 -29.34 9.31
CA ASN A 543 -11.49 -29.07 10.71
C ASN A 543 -12.12 -27.80 11.25
N PHE A 544 -12.28 -26.76 10.42
CA PHE A 544 -13.05 -25.56 10.79
C PHE A 544 -14.55 -25.81 10.94
N LEU A 545 -15.09 -26.79 10.21
CA LEU A 545 -16.52 -27.16 10.29
C LEU A 545 -16.82 -28.18 11.40
N LYS A 546 -15.82 -28.57 12.18
CA LYS A 546 -15.96 -29.51 13.29
C LYS A 546 -16.92 -28.97 14.36
N PRO A 547 -17.85 -29.77 14.89
CA PRO A 547 -18.78 -29.33 15.91
C PRO A 547 -18.11 -29.03 17.24
#